data_6974de75fa232094dd1ece2e7576facc
#
_entry.id   6974de75fa232094dd1ece2e7576facc
#
_cell.length_a   1.000
_cell.length_b   1.000
_cell.length_c   1.000
_cell.angle_alpha   90.00
_cell.angle_beta   90.00
_cell.angle_gamma   90.00
#
_symmetry.space_group_name_H-M   'P 1'
#
loop_
_entity.id
_entity.type
_entity.pdbx_description
1 polymer ?
#
loop_
_entity_poly.entity_id
_entity_poly.type
_entity_poly.pdbx_seq_one_letter_code
_entity_poly.pdbx_strand_id
1 'polypeptide(L)'
;IKKPLVMEAKLPSTAAVIECAQLTPKQTVTIKGHQILSKSCDLTGQSIRFELSDSHSSLDCQGAQLSPSADDSSKASAIMIKPKTDAAIEDITVANCHITGYGHALHIRQYSHPNQRYTRGVIDPTANRALAPRDIRVINVSSQSSINSGMFVGDHVHGVSFEHVRIQNAGTVGLYLEFGSRDNVIKDSVFVGNGFRTFKPNREAIAVDSSSNNRIENNQFFHNGAGSIFLYRNCFEHADDPSRSNHFKRTESSRDNIIRGNVFQNEPVGVWVASRQSRNLKGFECGAYLVKKTLFASYHLDSAKDNQIINNQFTQVEQGVIVEDDGTLIRDNTFAADVRLPIQVGSKIREDTAAGPVKHTLINNNTFADKTIKQAIDIRAASKTATQIE
;
A
#
# COMPACT_ATOMS: atom_id res chain seq x y z
N ILE A 1 -11.04 18.55 2.03
CA ILE A 1 -9.96 17.77 2.68
C ILE A 1 -9.52 18.58 3.90
N LYS A 2 -9.81 18.09 5.12
CA LYS A 2 -9.29 18.71 6.34
C LYS A 2 -7.77 18.54 6.36
N LYS A 3 -7.03 19.61 6.71
CA LYS A 3 -5.60 19.46 6.99
C LYS A 3 -5.42 18.45 8.13
N PRO A 4 -4.56 17.44 7.98
CA PRO A 4 -4.25 16.55 9.10
C PRO A 4 -3.72 17.38 10.27
N LEU A 5 -4.09 16.98 11.48
CA LEU A 5 -3.53 17.58 12.69
C LEU A 5 -2.02 17.27 12.68
N VAL A 6 -1.20 18.30 12.69
CA VAL A 6 0.25 18.12 12.80
C VAL A 6 0.55 17.65 14.22
N MET A 7 0.91 16.39 14.39
CA MET A 7 1.46 15.90 15.66
C MET A 7 2.98 16.13 15.65
N GLU A 8 3.49 16.78 16.68
CA GLU A 8 4.94 16.80 16.90
C GLU A 8 5.40 15.40 17.35
N ALA A 9 6.18 14.74 16.52
CA ALA A 9 6.86 13.50 16.90
C ALA A 9 7.98 13.89 17.91
N LYS A 10 7.80 13.56 19.17
CA LYS A 10 8.88 13.73 20.17
C LYS A 10 9.85 12.58 20.07
N LEU A 11 11.04 12.85 19.56
CA LEU A 11 12.17 11.93 19.62
C LEU A 11 12.93 12.08 20.95
N PRO A 12 13.81 11.11 21.29
CA PRO A 12 14.64 11.19 22.47
C PRO A 12 15.44 12.49 22.57
N SER A 13 15.55 13.06 23.74
CA SER A 13 16.24 14.32 24.00
C SER A 13 17.77 14.30 23.76
N THR A 14 18.33 13.13 23.46
CA THR A 14 19.77 12.88 23.27
C THR A 14 20.15 12.69 21.81
N ALA A 15 19.31 13.15 20.85
CA ALA A 15 19.58 12.97 19.43
C ALA A 15 20.80 13.82 18.97
N ALA A 16 21.69 13.22 18.17
CA ALA A 16 22.81 13.92 17.56
C ALA A 16 22.32 14.78 16.38
N VAL A 17 22.89 15.97 16.20
CA VAL A 17 22.54 16.86 15.10
C VAL A 17 23.37 16.57 13.87
N ILE A 18 22.71 16.44 12.72
CA ILE A 18 23.34 16.43 11.40
C ILE A 18 23.29 17.86 10.86
N GLU A 19 24.44 18.50 10.74
CA GLU A 19 24.55 19.84 10.18
C GLU A 19 24.41 19.79 8.66
N CYS A 20 23.31 20.31 8.13
CA CYS A 20 23.01 20.26 6.70
C CYS A 20 24.05 20.97 5.83
N ALA A 21 24.67 22.01 6.34
CA ALA A 21 25.75 22.71 5.65
C ALA A 21 27.01 21.86 5.40
N GLN A 22 27.13 20.72 6.09
CA GLN A 22 28.27 19.77 5.91
C GLN A 22 27.94 18.65 4.94
N LEU A 23 26.68 18.55 4.47
CA LEU A 23 26.28 17.54 3.51
C LEU A 23 26.72 17.94 2.09
N THR A 24 27.21 16.96 1.35
CA THR A 24 27.61 17.16 -0.06
C THR A 24 26.54 16.58 -1.00
N PRO A 25 26.28 17.24 -2.15
CA PRO A 25 25.30 16.72 -3.12
C PRO A 25 25.54 15.25 -3.48
N LYS A 26 24.43 14.51 -3.65
CA LYS A 26 24.38 13.05 -3.95
C LYS A 26 24.93 12.14 -2.85
N GLN A 27 25.17 12.66 -1.66
CA GLN A 27 25.63 11.89 -0.51
C GLN A 27 24.54 10.94 0.00
N THR A 28 24.92 9.76 0.41
CA THR A 28 24.11 8.86 1.26
C THR A 28 24.64 8.93 2.69
N VAL A 29 23.78 9.33 3.61
CA VAL A 29 24.07 9.48 5.04
C VAL A 29 23.55 8.26 5.78
N THR A 30 24.42 7.52 6.44
CA THR A 30 24.01 6.42 7.31
C THR A 30 23.66 6.96 8.69
N ILE A 31 22.43 6.72 9.12
CA ILE A 31 21.91 7.13 10.44
C ILE A 31 22.40 6.14 11.50
N LYS A 32 22.97 6.67 12.57
CA LYS A 32 23.44 5.87 13.73
C LYS A 32 22.76 6.37 15.01
N GLY A 33 21.98 5.50 15.64
CA GLY A 33 21.20 5.87 16.81
C GLY A 33 20.15 6.96 16.47
N HIS A 34 19.94 7.91 17.37
CA HIS A 34 18.95 8.97 17.18
C HIS A 34 19.61 10.23 16.61
N GLN A 35 19.17 10.65 15.43
CA GLN A 35 19.70 11.82 14.74
C GLN A 35 18.60 12.77 14.26
N ILE A 36 18.89 14.05 14.30
CA ILE A 36 18.02 15.14 13.81
C ILE A 36 18.79 15.99 12.80
N LEU A 37 18.11 16.50 11.79
CA LEU A 37 18.68 17.51 10.92
C LEU A 37 18.73 18.86 11.66
N SER A 38 19.71 19.69 11.34
CA SER A 38 19.75 21.05 11.88
C SER A 38 18.52 21.86 11.45
N LYS A 39 18.12 22.83 12.26
CA LYS A 39 16.95 23.68 11.97
C LYS A 39 17.15 24.43 10.63
N SER A 40 16.05 24.65 9.94
CA SER A 40 16.03 25.36 8.64
C SER A 40 16.86 24.69 7.54
N CYS A 41 17.02 23.36 7.65
CA CYS A 41 17.70 22.54 6.63
C CYS A 41 16.88 22.51 5.34
N ASP A 42 17.50 22.87 4.23
CA ASP A 42 16.92 22.72 2.89
C ASP A 42 17.88 21.90 2.01
N LEU A 43 17.42 20.70 1.64
CA LEU A 43 18.17 19.75 0.80
C LEU A 43 17.55 19.62 -0.60
N THR A 44 16.81 20.65 -1.02
CA THR A 44 16.19 20.70 -2.34
C THR A 44 17.26 20.70 -3.44
N GLY A 45 17.11 19.83 -4.42
CA GLY A 45 18.04 19.74 -5.56
C GLY A 45 19.41 19.13 -5.23
N GLN A 46 19.58 18.52 -4.06
CA GLN A 46 20.89 18.01 -3.64
C GLN A 46 21.03 16.49 -3.74
N SER A 47 19.94 15.74 -4.00
CA SER A 47 19.95 14.26 -4.06
C SER A 47 20.51 13.59 -2.80
N ILE A 48 20.35 14.21 -1.63
CA ILE A 48 20.76 13.62 -0.36
C ILE A 48 19.85 12.43 -0.04
N ARG A 49 20.44 11.35 0.43
CA ARG A 49 19.73 10.12 0.81
C ARG A 49 20.10 9.73 2.24
N PHE A 50 19.17 9.09 2.93
CA PHE A 50 19.39 8.59 4.28
C PHE A 50 19.19 7.08 4.33
N GLU A 51 20.06 6.38 5.06
CA GLU A 51 19.98 4.95 5.27
C GLU A 51 19.96 4.62 6.76
N LEU A 52 18.90 3.91 7.21
CA LEU A 52 18.77 3.39 8.56
C LEU A 52 18.94 1.87 8.49
N SER A 53 20.04 1.39 9.05
CA SER A 53 20.46 -0.02 8.94
C SER A 53 20.66 -0.71 10.29
N ASP A 54 20.46 0.01 11.37
CA ASP A 54 20.66 -0.47 12.74
C ASP A 54 19.35 -0.32 13.53
N SER A 55 19.07 -1.26 14.43
CA SER A 55 17.95 -1.16 15.37
C SER A 55 18.09 0.04 16.32
N HIS A 56 16.99 0.46 16.93
CA HIS A 56 16.93 1.56 17.89
C HIS A 56 17.51 2.86 17.31
N SER A 57 17.11 3.18 16.08
CA SER A 57 17.58 4.36 15.36
C SER A 57 16.44 5.25 14.93
N SER A 58 16.70 6.54 14.78
CA SER A 58 15.71 7.48 14.27
C SER A 58 16.31 8.61 13.47
N LEU A 59 15.53 9.09 12.51
CA LEU A 59 15.79 10.31 11.75
C LEU A 59 14.60 11.26 11.91
N ASP A 60 14.85 12.45 12.45
CA ASP A 60 13.91 13.56 12.39
C ASP A 60 14.46 14.64 11.43
N CYS A 61 13.75 14.84 10.33
CA CYS A 61 14.15 15.85 9.36
C CYS A 61 13.80 17.28 9.80
N GLN A 62 13.11 17.48 10.91
CA GLN A 62 12.68 18.80 11.41
C GLN A 62 12.00 19.70 10.37
N GLY A 63 11.24 19.10 9.46
CA GLY A 63 10.57 19.81 8.36
C GLY A 63 11.42 20.08 7.15
N ALA A 64 12.61 19.50 7.05
CA ALA A 64 13.49 19.67 5.89
C ALA A 64 12.82 19.21 4.59
N GLN A 65 13.10 19.97 3.51
CA GLN A 65 12.71 19.63 2.14
C GLN A 65 13.83 18.83 1.47
N LEU A 66 13.49 17.68 0.90
CA LEU A 66 14.44 16.82 0.19
C LEU A 66 13.97 16.63 -1.26
N SER A 67 14.84 16.89 -2.22
CA SER A 67 14.60 16.49 -3.61
C SER A 67 15.90 16.14 -4.34
N PRO A 68 15.83 15.33 -5.41
CA PRO A 68 16.98 15.06 -6.25
C PRO A 68 17.39 16.30 -7.05
N SER A 69 18.65 16.36 -7.47
CA SER A 69 19.14 17.33 -8.45
C SER A 69 18.59 17.00 -9.84
N ALA A 70 18.51 17.98 -10.70
CA ALA A 70 17.97 17.84 -12.06
C ALA A 70 18.74 16.81 -12.91
N ASP A 71 20.02 16.61 -12.62
CA ASP A 71 20.89 15.65 -13.30
C ASP A 71 20.92 14.25 -12.63
N ASP A 72 20.16 14.04 -11.54
CA ASP A 72 20.06 12.73 -10.89
C ASP A 72 19.03 11.85 -11.61
N SER A 73 19.49 11.07 -12.56
CA SER A 73 18.67 10.07 -13.27
C SER A 73 18.40 8.81 -12.46
N SER A 74 18.98 8.68 -11.25
CA SER A 74 18.76 7.53 -10.40
C SER A 74 17.30 7.52 -9.90
N LYS A 75 16.68 6.35 -9.89
CA LYS A 75 15.37 6.15 -9.28
C LYS A 75 15.50 5.68 -7.82
N ALA A 76 16.54 6.15 -7.13
CA ALA A 76 16.81 5.78 -5.76
C ALA A 76 15.75 6.32 -4.79
N SER A 77 15.64 5.69 -3.64
CA SER A 77 14.79 6.17 -2.55
C SER A 77 15.48 7.28 -1.77
N ALA A 78 14.70 8.25 -1.28
CA ALA A 78 15.26 9.28 -0.40
C ALA A 78 15.66 8.70 0.95
N ILE A 79 14.80 7.87 1.53
CA ILE A 79 15.05 7.18 2.81
C ILE A 79 14.94 5.68 2.59
N MET A 80 15.99 4.95 2.96
CA MET A 80 16.04 3.50 2.91
C MET A 80 16.17 2.93 4.34
N ILE A 81 15.26 2.05 4.70
CA ILE A 81 15.38 1.23 5.93
C ILE A 81 15.71 -0.18 5.49
N LYS A 82 16.95 -0.61 5.75
CA LYS A 82 17.45 -1.90 5.27
C LYS A 82 18.56 -2.40 6.17
N PRO A 83 18.48 -3.63 6.73
CA PRO A 83 19.58 -4.21 7.49
C PRO A 83 20.83 -4.41 6.63
N LYS A 84 21.99 -4.50 7.26
CA LYS A 84 23.30 -4.74 6.60
C LYS A 84 23.54 -6.21 6.29
N THR A 85 22.78 -7.10 6.91
CA THR A 85 22.89 -8.56 6.78
C THR A 85 21.49 -9.18 6.81
N ASP A 86 21.39 -10.49 6.59
CA ASP A 86 20.14 -11.24 6.77
C ASP A 86 19.80 -11.38 8.28
N ALA A 87 19.53 -10.24 8.92
CA ALA A 87 19.08 -10.13 10.30
C ALA A 87 18.03 -9.05 10.40
N ALA A 88 17.06 -9.22 11.30
CA ALA A 88 16.03 -8.21 11.53
C ALA A 88 16.64 -6.95 12.16
N ILE A 89 16.04 -5.81 11.81
CA ILE A 89 16.21 -4.54 12.53
C ILE A 89 14.83 -4.08 13.02
N GLU A 90 14.80 -3.40 14.16
CA GLU A 90 13.58 -3.01 14.83
C GLU A 90 13.68 -1.68 15.55
N ASP A 91 12.53 -1.12 15.98
CA ASP A 91 12.45 0.13 16.73
C ASP A 91 13.11 1.28 15.99
N ILE A 92 12.57 1.58 14.80
CA ILE A 92 13.07 2.63 13.92
C ILE A 92 11.99 3.70 13.73
N THR A 93 12.38 4.97 13.83
CA THR A 93 11.45 6.08 13.61
C THR A 93 11.99 7.03 12.53
N VAL A 94 11.11 7.39 11.58
CA VAL A 94 11.35 8.47 10.60
C VAL A 94 10.27 9.52 10.79
N ALA A 95 10.68 10.78 10.97
CA ALA A 95 9.72 11.84 11.29
C ALA A 95 10.00 13.16 10.56
N ASN A 96 8.91 13.93 10.31
CA ASN A 96 8.95 15.33 9.90
C ASN A 96 9.77 15.59 8.63
N CYS A 97 9.68 14.73 7.62
CA CYS A 97 10.41 14.85 6.35
C CYS A 97 9.46 15.24 5.21
N HIS A 98 9.87 16.19 4.36
CA HIS A 98 9.15 16.56 3.15
C HIS A 98 9.95 16.16 1.92
N ILE A 99 9.47 15.14 1.19
CA ILE A 99 10.25 14.45 0.16
C ILE A 99 9.55 14.59 -1.19
N THR A 100 10.29 15.05 -2.21
CA THR A 100 9.75 15.27 -3.56
C THR A 100 10.64 14.63 -4.62
N GLY A 101 10.06 13.94 -5.60
CA GLY A 101 10.73 13.60 -6.88
C GLY A 101 11.71 12.42 -6.84
N TYR A 102 11.90 11.73 -5.72
CA TYR A 102 12.72 10.52 -5.66
C TYR A 102 12.01 9.31 -6.28
N GLY A 103 12.73 8.20 -6.48
CA GLY A 103 12.11 6.93 -6.89
C GLY A 103 11.03 6.48 -5.93
N HIS A 104 11.33 6.49 -4.63
CA HIS A 104 10.40 6.38 -3.51
C HIS A 104 10.80 7.42 -2.45
N ALA A 105 9.84 7.97 -1.73
CA ALA A 105 10.18 8.79 -0.57
C ALA A 105 10.78 7.93 0.55
N LEU A 106 10.16 6.78 0.81
CA LEU A 106 10.60 5.81 1.81
C LEU A 106 10.51 4.39 1.24
N HIS A 107 11.55 3.58 1.46
CA HIS A 107 11.57 2.17 1.11
C HIS A 107 12.09 1.35 2.28
N ILE A 108 11.28 0.44 2.79
CA ILE A 108 11.62 -0.50 3.86
C ILE A 108 11.78 -1.89 3.24
N ARG A 109 12.91 -2.56 3.43
CA ARG A 109 13.14 -3.88 2.85
C ARG A 109 14.11 -4.73 3.63
N GLN A 110 14.08 -6.02 3.39
CA GLN A 110 15.10 -6.95 3.88
C GLN A 110 16.46 -6.76 3.20
N TYR A 111 17.50 -7.33 3.77
CA TYR A 111 18.85 -7.31 3.17
C TYR A 111 18.89 -8.02 1.83
N SER A 112 18.55 -9.29 1.83
CA SER A 112 18.50 -10.09 0.61
C SER A 112 17.17 -9.90 -0.12
N HIS A 113 17.23 -9.84 -1.44
CA HIS A 113 16.02 -9.84 -2.28
C HIS A 113 15.27 -11.19 -2.12
N PRO A 114 13.93 -11.22 -2.22
CA PRO A 114 13.14 -12.45 -2.13
C PRO A 114 13.67 -13.59 -3.00
N ASN A 115 13.99 -13.34 -4.27
CA ASN A 115 14.54 -14.36 -5.16
C ASN A 115 15.79 -15.04 -4.60
N GLN A 116 16.70 -14.30 -3.99
CA GLN A 116 17.93 -14.84 -3.40
C GLN A 116 17.62 -15.77 -2.23
N ARG A 117 16.62 -15.43 -1.41
CA ARG A 117 16.19 -16.28 -0.29
C ARG A 117 15.49 -17.54 -0.80
N TYR A 118 14.58 -17.41 -1.75
CA TYR A 118 13.86 -18.55 -2.34
C TYR A 118 14.81 -19.51 -3.07
N THR A 119 15.78 -18.99 -3.80
CA THR A 119 16.82 -19.82 -4.45
C THR A 119 17.63 -20.60 -3.43
N ARG A 120 17.83 -20.06 -2.22
CA ARG A 120 18.50 -20.73 -1.10
C ARG A 120 17.57 -21.63 -0.28
N GLY A 121 16.31 -21.83 -0.70
CA GLY A 121 15.33 -22.65 -0.01
C GLY A 121 14.66 -22.02 1.21
N VAL A 122 14.85 -20.72 1.46
CA VAL A 122 14.17 -20.01 2.55
C VAL A 122 12.79 -19.56 2.08
N ILE A 123 11.87 -20.50 1.97
CA ILE A 123 10.50 -20.27 1.48
C ILE A 123 9.46 -20.18 2.62
N ASP A 124 9.82 -20.52 3.85
CA ASP A 124 8.91 -20.43 5.00
C ASP A 124 8.62 -18.96 5.34
N PRO A 125 7.34 -18.52 5.32
CA PRO A 125 6.96 -17.17 5.68
C PRO A 125 7.39 -16.75 7.09
N THR A 126 7.39 -17.68 8.05
CA THR A 126 7.82 -17.41 9.44
C THR A 126 9.32 -17.12 9.50
N ALA A 127 10.13 -17.91 8.83
CA ALA A 127 11.56 -17.69 8.75
C ALA A 127 11.91 -16.37 8.04
N ASN A 128 11.18 -16.05 6.97
CA ASN A 128 11.37 -14.77 6.27
C ASN A 128 10.98 -13.57 7.14
N ARG A 129 9.88 -13.66 7.90
CA ARG A 129 9.50 -12.59 8.85
C ARG A 129 10.51 -12.40 9.97
N ALA A 130 11.12 -13.47 10.44
CA ALA A 130 12.17 -13.38 11.46
C ALA A 130 13.40 -12.58 11.02
N LEU A 131 13.62 -12.45 9.71
CA LEU A 131 14.72 -11.68 9.11
C LEU A 131 14.30 -10.27 8.65
N ALA A 132 13.02 -9.97 8.70
CA ALA A 132 12.48 -8.72 8.15
C ALA A 132 12.56 -7.57 9.17
N PRO A 133 12.71 -6.34 8.68
CA PRO A 133 12.52 -5.14 9.51
C PRO A 133 11.14 -5.11 10.13
N ARG A 134 11.05 -4.66 11.39
CA ARG A 134 9.79 -4.58 12.14
C ARG A 134 9.75 -3.41 13.11
N ASP A 135 8.57 -3.12 13.65
CA ASP A 135 8.34 -2.08 14.65
C ASP A 135 8.89 -0.71 14.20
N ILE A 136 8.42 -0.28 13.04
CA ILE A 136 8.87 0.95 12.39
C ILE A 136 7.76 1.99 12.44
N ARG A 137 8.11 3.24 12.79
CA ARG A 137 7.19 4.36 12.84
C ARG A 137 7.56 5.43 11.81
N VAL A 138 6.59 5.83 11.00
CA VAL A 138 6.71 6.89 10.00
C VAL A 138 5.68 7.96 10.34
N ILE A 139 6.14 9.12 10.82
CA ILE A 139 5.26 10.13 11.42
C ILE A 139 5.46 11.47 10.73
N ASN A 140 4.37 12.09 10.28
CA ASN A 140 4.41 13.42 9.67
C ASN A 140 5.42 13.50 8.51
N VAL A 141 5.40 12.49 7.64
CA VAL A 141 6.25 12.43 6.44
C VAL A 141 5.40 12.68 5.20
N SER A 142 5.84 13.57 4.32
CA SER A 142 5.20 13.77 3.03
C SER A 142 6.04 13.21 1.89
N SER A 143 5.34 12.57 0.94
CA SER A 143 5.87 12.10 -0.34
C SER A 143 5.12 12.81 -1.46
N GLN A 144 5.84 13.54 -2.31
CA GLN A 144 5.26 14.22 -3.47
C GLN A 144 5.98 13.82 -4.74
N SER A 145 5.20 13.50 -5.78
CA SER A 145 5.71 13.24 -7.13
C SER A 145 6.83 12.20 -7.20
N SER A 146 6.74 11.16 -6.38
CA SER A 146 7.66 10.02 -6.48
C SER A 146 7.53 9.35 -7.85
N ILE A 147 8.65 8.99 -8.46
CA ILE A 147 8.69 8.42 -9.82
C ILE A 147 8.01 7.04 -9.85
N ASN A 148 8.22 6.26 -8.81
CA ASN A 148 7.60 4.95 -8.58
C ASN A 148 6.49 5.07 -7.53
N SER A 149 6.45 4.16 -6.55
CA SER A 149 5.53 4.28 -5.42
C SER A 149 5.97 5.40 -4.47
N GLY A 150 5.01 6.05 -3.83
CA GLY A 150 5.32 7.08 -2.83
C GLY A 150 6.14 6.50 -1.68
N MET A 151 5.60 5.47 -1.02
CA MET A 151 6.30 4.70 0.01
C MET A 151 6.12 3.20 -0.26
N PHE A 152 7.10 2.39 0.16
CA PHE A 152 7.12 0.96 -0.13
C PHE A 152 7.53 0.16 1.11
N VAL A 153 6.65 -0.76 1.51
CA VAL A 153 6.90 -1.76 2.56
C VAL A 153 7.21 -3.08 1.88
N GLY A 154 8.43 -3.52 1.97
CA GLY A 154 8.94 -4.71 1.30
C GLY A 154 8.39 -6.01 1.87
N ASP A 155 8.74 -7.10 1.22
CA ASP A 155 8.27 -8.44 1.57
C ASP A 155 8.58 -8.81 3.02
N HIS A 156 7.58 -9.39 3.70
CA HIS A 156 7.60 -9.86 5.09
C HIS A 156 7.91 -8.79 6.16
N VAL A 157 8.14 -7.53 5.78
CA VAL A 157 8.24 -6.41 6.73
C VAL A 157 6.92 -6.29 7.50
N HIS A 158 6.98 -6.08 8.82
CA HIS A 158 5.77 -6.09 9.63
C HIS A 158 5.81 -5.08 10.79
N GLY A 159 4.62 -4.72 11.28
CA GLY A 159 4.50 -3.78 12.40
C GLY A 159 4.94 -2.37 12.03
N VAL A 160 4.68 -1.92 10.78
CA VAL A 160 4.97 -0.54 10.36
C VAL A 160 3.76 0.34 10.64
N SER A 161 3.96 1.45 11.35
CA SER A 161 2.94 2.48 11.57
C SER A 161 3.23 3.70 10.71
N PHE A 162 2.25 4.08 9.87
CA PHE A 162 2.22 5.34 9.13
C PHE A 162 1.18 6.25 9.76
N GLU A 163 1.63 7.35 10.35
CA GLU A 163 0.78 8.30 11.06
C GLU A 163 0.95 9.71 10.50
N HIS A 164 -0.15 10.38 10.16
CA HIS A 164 -0.13 11.74 9.59
C HIS A 164 0.77 11.86 8.35
N VAL A 165 0.86 10.81 7.52
CA VAL A 165 1.60 10.89 6.26
C VAL A 165 0.74 11.52 5.16
N ARG A 166 1.39 12.19 4.22
CA ARG A 166 0.74 12.70 3.02
C ARG A 166 1.45 12.16 1.80
N ILE A 167 0.74 11.35 1.00
CA ILE A 167 1.30 10.78 -0.23
C ILE A 167 0.54 11.35 -1.42
N GLN A 168 1.27 12.05 -2.29
CA GLN A 168 0.66 12.81 -3.37
C GLN A 168 1.39 12.62 -4.69
N ASN A 169 0.61 12.39 -5.77
CA ASN A 169 1.11 12.32 -7.15
C ASN A 169 2.22 11.30 -7.36
N ALA A 170 2.19 10.16 -6.67
CA ALA A 170 3.10 9.06 -6.97
C ALA A 170 2.82 8.52 -8.38
N GLY A 171 3.87 8.25 -9.15
CA GLY A 171 3.75 7.79 -10.54
C GLY A 171 3.16 6.37 -10.65
N THR A 172 3.29 5.57 -9.61
CA THR A 172 2.61 4.27 -9.48
C THR A 172 1.73 4.27 -8.22
N VAL A 173 1.85 3.32 -7.33
CA VAL A 173 1.06 3.22 -6.11
C VAL A 173 1.48 4.30 -5.10
N GLY A 174 0.53 4.88 -4.37
CA GLY A 174 0.87 5.77 -3.26
C GLY A 174 1.66 5.04 -2.17
N LEU A 175 1.06 4.04 -1.52
CA LEU A 175 1.71 3.17 -0.54
C LEU A 175 1.56 1.71 -0.96
N TYR A 176 2.67 1.01 -1.08
CA TYR A 176 2.71 -0.41 -1.43
C TYR A 176 3.04 -1.27 -0.22
N LEU A 177 2.18 -2.22 0.11
CA LEU A 177 2.42 -3.29 1.10
C LEU A 177 2.68 -4.58 0.33
N GLU A 178 3.93 -5.04 0.32
CA GLU A 178 4.39 -6.16 -0.51
C GLU A 178 4.13 -7.51 0.20
N PHE A 179 4.30 -8.58 -0.53
CA PHE A 179 4.11 -9.98 -0.19
C PHE A 179 4.58 -10.36 1.22
N GLY A 180 3.69 -10.94 2.00
CA GLY A 180 3.97 -11.40 3.35
C GLY A 180 4.17 -10.31 4.39
N SER A 181 4.11 -9.03 4.00
CA SER A 181 4.06 -7.93 4.98
C SER A 181 2.75 -8.00 5.76
N ARG A 182 2.75 -7.57 7.02
CA ARG A 182 1.57 -7.70 7.86
C ARG A 182 1.61 -6.81 9.11
N ASP A 183 0.48 -6.77 9.79
CA ASP A 183 0.35 -6.08 11.07
C ASP A 183 0.73 -4.58 10.97
N ASN A 184 0.54 -3.99 9.78
CA ASN A 184 0.83 -2.58 9.55
C ASN A 184 -0.39 -1.71 9.88
N VAL A 185 -0.14 -0.49 10.33
CA VAL A 185 -1.17 0.50 10.65
C VAL A 185 -0.96 1.74 9.79
N ILE A 186 -1.98 2.13 9.04
CA ILE A 186 -1.98 3.36 8.24
C ILE A 186 -3.14 4.21 8.75
N LYS A 187 -2.85 5.32 9.42
CA LYS A 187 -3.89 6.12 10.05
C LYS A 187 -3.70 7.62 9.91
N ASP A 188 -4.82 8.34 9.99
CA ASP A 188 -4.87 9.81 10.02
C ASP A 188 -4.08 10.46 8.87
N SER A 189 -4.08 9.83 7.70
CA SER A 189 -3.20 10.13 6.57
C SER A 189 -3.99 10.53 5.32
N VAL A 190 -3.31 11.12 4.34
CA VAL A 190 -3.94 11.66 3.13
C VAL A 190 -3.26 11.13 1.87
N PHE A 191 -4.06 10.60 0.95
CA PHE A 191 -3.63 10.06 -0.34
C PHE A 191 -4.31 10.81 -1.48
N VAL A 192 -3.54 11.53 -2.31
CA VAL A 192 -4.09 12.41 -3.35
C VAL A 192 -3.38 12.22 -4.68
N GLY A 193 -4.14 11.98 -5.74
CA GLY A 193 -3.61 12.00 -7.11
C GLY A 193 -2.56 10.94 -7.41
N ASN A 194 -2.54 9.83 -6.68
CA ASN A 194 -1.57 8.76 -6.90
C ASN A 194 -2.03 7.83 -8.04
N GLY A 195 -1.09 7.12 -8.66
CA GLY A 195 -1.40 6.11 -9.67
C GLY A 195 -1.60 6.64 -11.08
N PHE A 196 -1.12 7.83 -11.40
CA PHE A 196 -1.18 8.42 -12.73
C PHE A 196 0.19 8.39 -13.42
N ARG A 197 0.56 7.26 -14.00
CA ARG A 197 1.77 7.19 -14.80
C ARG A 197 1.51 7.76 -16.19
N THR A 198 2.35 8.71 -16.63
CA THR A 198 2.18 9.38 -17.91
C THR A 198 0.75 9.93 -18.13
N PHE A 199 0.19 10.53 -17.07
CA PHE A 199 -1.17 11.09 -17.04
C PHE A 199 -2.31 10.07 -17.29
N LYS A 200 -2.01 8.78 -17.29
CA LYS A 200 -3.03 7.72 -17.41
C LYS A 200 -3.28 7.07 -16.06
N PRO A 201 -4.55 6.93 -15.64
CA PRO A 201 -4.90 6.22 -14.41
C PRO A 201 -4.54 4.73 -14.57
N ASN A 202 -3.68 4.20 -13.74
CA ASN A 202 -3.23 2.82 -13.86
C ASN A 202 -3.08 2.08 -12.52
N ARG A 203 -2.91 2.80 -11.42
CA ARG A 203 -2.70 2.20 -10.11
C ARG A 203 -3.53 2.87 -9.02
N GLU A 204 -3.59 2.23 -7.92
CA GLU A 204 -4.33 2.57 -6.70
C GLU A 204 -3.52 3.42 -5.71
N ALA A 205 -4.21 4.05 -4.74
CA ALA A 205 -3.54 4.79 -3.67
C ALA A 205 -2.81 3.87 -2.69
N ILE A 206 -3.46 2.78 -2.25
CA ILE A 206 -2.83 1.75 -1.40
C ILE A 206 -2.99 0.38 -2.07
N ALA A 207 -1.87 -0.28 -2.31
CA ALA A 207 -1.82 -1.68 -2.71
C ALA A 207 -1.58 -2.57 -1.49
N VAL A 208 -2.50 -3.49 -1.21
CA VAL A 208 -2.37 -4.51 -0.19
C VAL A 208 -2.12 -5.83 -0.91
N ASP A 209 -0.86 -6.06 -1.30
CA ASP A 209 -0.46 -7.20 -2.12
C ASP A 209 -0.01 -8.37 -1.26
N SER A 210 -0.82 -9.42 -1.19
CA SER A 210 -0.50 -10.63 -0.40
C SER A 210 -0.09 -10.27 1.05
N SER A 211 -0.70 -9.22 1.58
CA SER A 211 -0.41 -8.60 2.87
C SER A 211 -1.62 -8.70 3.79
N SER A 212 -1.42 -9.00 5.05
CA SER A 212 -2.50 -9.38 5.96
C SER A 212 -2.48 -8.67 7.31
N ASN A 213 -3.61 -8.70 8.03
CA ASN A 213 -3.74 -8.12 9.37
C ASN A 213 -3.43 -6.62 9.43
N ASN A 214 -3.58 -5.89 8.33
CA ASN A 214 -3.32 -4.46 8.32
C ASN A 214 -4.55 -3.68 8.78
N ARG A 215 -4.32 -2.51 9.36
CA ARG A 215 -5.36 -1.57 9.76
C ARG A 215 -5.18 -0.27 8.98
N ILE A 216 -6.18 0.08 8.17
CA ILE A 216 -6.20 1.31 7.36
C ILE A 216 -7.34 2.15 7.89
N GLU A 217 -7.01 3.17 8.71
CA GLU A 217 -7.98 3.82 9.58
C GLU A 217 -7.94 5.34 9.50
N ASN A 218 -9.12 5.98 9.42
CA ASN A 218 -9.28 7.44 9.46
C ASN A 218 -8.48 8.20 8.40
N ASN A 219 -8.22 7.58 7.25
CA ASN A 219 -7.49 8.22 6.15
C ASN A 219 -8.44 8.93 5.17
N GLN A 220 -7.89 9.83 4.38
CA GLN A 220 -8.60 10.53 3.32
C GLN A 220 -8.00 10.18 1.96
N PHE A 221 -8.85 9.78 1.03
CA PHE A 221 -8.48 9.44 -0.35
C PHE A 221 -9.17 10.40 -1.31
N PHE A 222 -8.42 10.99 -2.20
CA PHE A 222 -8.94 11.94 -3.17
C PHE A 222 -8.27 11.81 -4.52
N HIS A 223 -9.07 11.54 -5.58
CA HIS A 223 -8.65 11.57 -6.98
C HIS A 223 -7.44 10.70 -7.28
N ASN A 224 -7.43 9.43 -6.83
CA ASN A 224 -6.40 8.47 -7.17
C ASN A 224 -6.74 7.70 -8.46
N GLY A 225 -5.74 7.29 -9.21
CA GLY A 225 -5.88 6.84 -10.59
C GLY A 225 -6.87 5.70 -10.81
N ALA A 226 -6.55 4.49 -10.37
CA ALA A 226 -7.45 3.34 -10.51
C ALA A 226 -8.45 3.21 -9.35
N GLY A 227 -8.18 3.86 -8.23
CA GLY A 227 -8.99 3.84 -7.01
C GLY A 227 -8.14 3.96 -5.76
N SER A 228 -8.76 3.71 -4.61
CA SER A 228 -8.13 3.98 -3.33
C SER A 228 -7.40 2.76 -2.75
N ILE A 229 -8.11 1.71 -2.32
CA ILE A 229 -7.50 0.57 -1.62
C ILE A 229 -7.80 -0.72 -2.38
N PHE A 230 -6.77 -1.36 -2.92
CA PHE A 230 -6.88 -2.62 -3.63
C PHE A 230 -6.18 -3.74 -2.86
N LEU A 231 -6.95 -4.79 -2.54
CA LEU A 231 -6.47 -5.98 -1.86
C LEU A 231 -6.41 -7.12 -2.88
N TYR A 232 -5.25 -7.75 -2.99
CA TYR A 232 -5.05 -8.83 -3.94
C TYR A 232 -3.84 -9.70 -3.57
N ARG A 233 -3.83 -10.91 -4.07
CA ARG A 233 -2.61 -11.72 -4.14
C ARG A 233 -2.02 -11.53 -5.52
N ASN A 234 -0.84 -10.94 -5.60
CA ASN A 234 -0.19 -10.78 -6.88
C ASN A 234 0.03 -12.15 -7.55
N CYS A 235 -0.05 -12.20 -8.84
CA CYS A 235 0.28 -13.42 -9.56
C CYS A 235 1.80 -13.68 -9.50
N PHE A 236 2.20 -14.91 -9.74
CA PHE A 236 3.60 -15.25 -9.97
C PHE A 236 4.03 -14.65 -11.30
N GLU A 237 4.37 -13.36 -11.30
CA GLU A 237 4.76 -12.63 -12.49
C GLU A 237 6.07 -13.17 -13.06
N HIS A 238 6.18 -13.20 -14.37
CA HIS A 238 7.34 -13.72 -15.09
C HIS A 238 7.72 -15.14 -14.67
N ALA A 239 6.72 -16.00 -14.48
CA ALA A 239 6.90 -17.40 -14.08
C ALA A 239 7.84 -18.15 -15.03
N ASP A 240 7.91 -17.74 -16.29
CA ASP A 240 8.72 -18.36 -17.33
C ASP A 240 10.17 -17.82 -17.39
N ASP A 241 10.49 -16.79 -16.59
CA ASP A 241 11.81 -16.16 -16.60
C ASP A 241 12.41 -16.04 -15.18
N PRO A 242 13.20 -17.02 -14.73
CA PRO A 242 13.82 -17.03 -13.41
C PRO A 242 14.89 -15.95 -13.20
N SER A 243 15.31 -15.26 -14.25
CA SER A 243 16.27 -14.15 -14.15
C SER A 243 15.62 -12.86 -13.63
N ARG A 244 14.29 -12.77 -13.66
CA ARG A 244 13.57 -11.58 -13.23
C ARG A 244 13.61 -11.41 -11.71
N SER A 245 13.70 -10.17 -11.27
CA SER A 245 13.82 -9.84 -9.85
C SER A 245 12.60 -10.19 -9.00
N ASN A 246 11.44 -10.35 -9.62
CA ASN A 246 10.18 -10.72 -8.98
C ASN A 246 9.74 -12.17 -9.27
N HIS A 247 10.65 -13.02 -9.70
CA HIS A 247 10.41 -14.44 -9.98
C HIS A 247 10.32 -15.24 -8.67
N PHE A 248 9.19 -15.13 -7.97
CA PHE A 248 8.86 -15.97 -6.81
C PHE A 248 7.34 -16.07 -6.63
N LYS A 249 6.88 -17.26 -6.19
CA LYS A 249 5.46 -17.55 -6.05
C LYS A 249 4.89 -16.88 -4.79
N ARG A 250 3.85 -16.06 -4.96
CA ARG A 250 3.06 -15.52 -3.86
C ARG A 250 2.03 -16.54 -3.43
N THR A 251 2.03 -16.90 -2.17
CA THR A 251 1.13 -17.94 -1.61
C THR A 251 0.14 -17.37 -0.61
N GLU A 252 0.44 -16.22 0.01
CA GLU A 252 -0.40 -15.64 1.04
C GLU A 252 -1.55 -14.82 0.44
N SER A 253 -2.74 -14.94 1.03
CA SER A 253 -3.91 -14.12 0.73
C SER A 253 -3.76 -12.73 1.33
N SER A 254 -4.32 -11.72 0.69
CA SER A 254 -4.50 -10.38 1.28
C SER A 254 -5.72 -10.41 2.21
N ARG A 255 -5.55 -10.89 3.43
CA ARG A 255 -6.66 -11.25 4.33
C ARG A 255 -6.60 -10.59 5.70
N ASP A 256 -7.72 -10.66 6.40
CA ASP A 256 -7.86 -10.17 7.77
C ASP A 256 -7.50 -8.67 7.91
N ASN A 257 -7.66 -7.89 6.83
CA ASN A 257 -7.41 -6.45 6.88
C ASN A 257 -8.66 -5.70 7.33
N ILE A 258 -8.46 -4.63 8.10
CA ILE A 258 -9.53 -3.75 8.59
C ILE A 258 -9.39 -2.38 7.93
N ILE A 259 -10.41 -1.98 7.17
CA ILE A 259 -10.51 -0.68 6.51
C ILE A 259 -11.63 0.08 7.20
N ARG A 260 -11.29 1.06 8.07
CA ARG A 260 -12.26 1.68 8.96
C ARG A 260 -12.13 3.19 9.05
N GLY A 261 -13.30 3.86 9.08
CA GLY A 261 -13.36 5.31 9.35
C GLY A 261 -12.75 6.17 8.26
N ASN A 262 -12.48 5.62 7.08
CA ASN A 262 -11.86 6.37 5.98
C ASN A 262 -12.90 7.18 5.19
N VAL A 263 -12.43 8.24 4.55
CA VAL A 263 -13.21 9.06 3.62
C VAL A 263 -12.67 8.86 2.21
N PHE A 264 -13.54 8.43 1.31
CA PHE A 264 -13.26 8.27 -0.12
C PHE A 264 -14.03 9.33 -0.89
N GLN A 265 -13.33 10.16 -1.63
CA GLN A 265 -13.94 11.24 -2.39
C GLN A 265 -13.37 11.34 -3.80
N ASN A 266 -14.24 11.43 -4.82
CA ASN A 266 -13.85 11.55 -6.22
C ASN A 266 -12.89 10.43 -6.66
N GLU A 267 -13.31 9.19 -6.43
CA GLU A 267 -12.54 7.98 -6.72
C GLU A 267 -13.23 7.11 -7.76
N PRO A 268 -12.49 6.47 -8.69
CA PRO A 268 -13.08 5.44 -9.54
C PRO A 268 -13.58 4.23 -8.73
N VAL A 269 -12.78 3.78 -7.76
CA VAL A 269 -13.12 2.69 -6.85
C VAL A 269 -12.66 3.03 -5.43
N GLY A 270 -13.54 2.87 -4.45
CA GLY A 270 -13.16 3.04 -3.04
C GLY A 270 -12.30 1.87 -2.54
N VAL A 271 -12.90 0.69 -2.43
CA VAL A 271 -12.21 -0.53 -1.98
C VAL A 271 -12.50 -1.68 -2.94
N TRP A 272 -11.46 -2.39 -3.37
CA TRP A 272 -11.60 -3.56 -4.24
C TRP A 272 -10.92 -4.79 -3.62
N VAL A 273 -11.73 -5.73 -3.18
CA VAL A 273 -11.31 -7.01 -2.59
C VAL A 273 -11.13 -8.04 -3.71
N ALA A 274 -9.96 -8.65 -3.78
CA ALA A 274 -9.48 -9.54 -4.84
C ALA A 274 -9.44 -8.84 -6.22
N SER A 275 -8.84 -7.67 -6.26
CA SER A 275 -8.88 -6.79 -7.43
C SER A 275 -8.19 -7.36 -8.69
N ARG A 276 -7.31 -8.35 -8.54
CA ARG A 276 -6.65 -9.05 -9.67
C ARG A 276 -7.58 -10.08 -10.32
N GLN A 277 -8.65 -10.52 -9.65
CA GLN A 277 -9.56 -11.56 -10.15
C GLN A 277 -10.17 -11.22 -11.51
N SER A 278 -10.68 -10.02 -11.68
CA SER A 278 -11.30 -9.55 -12.92
C SER A 278 -10.42 -8.65 -13.77
N ARG A 279 -9.14 -8.46 -13.39
CA ARG A 279 -8.21 -7.69 -14.20
C ARG A 279 -7.54 -8.55 -15.25
N ASN A 280 -7.41 -8.01 -16.46
CA ASN A 280 -6.69 -8.68 -17.54
C ASN A 280 -5.18 -8.66 -17.26
N LEU A 281 -4.61 -9.82 -17.01
CA LEU A 281 -3.18 -10.03 -16.73
C LEU A 281 -2.41 -10.56 -17.94
N LYS A 282 -2.94 -10.45 -19.16
CA LYS A 282 -2.21 -10.79 -20.39
C LYS A 282 -0.94 -9.96 -20.48
N GLY A 283 0.19 -10.61 -20.71
CA GLY A 283 1.50 -9.97 -20.78
C GLY A 283 2.28 -9.93 -19.46
N PHE A 284 1.69 -10.38 -18.35
CA PHE A 284 2.41 -10.54 -17.08
C PHE A 284 3.05 -11.92 -16.90
N GLU A 285 2.81 -12.85 -17.84
CA GLU A 285 3.30 -14.25 -17.76
C GLU A 285 3.01 -14.86 -16.37
N CYS A 286 1.75 -14.73 -15.96
CA CYS A 286 1.29 -15.04 -14.62
C CYS A 286 1.27 -16.56 -14.37
N GLY A 287 2.05 -17.04 -13.40
CA GLY A 287 2.10 -18.44 -12.97
C GLY A 287 1.05 -18.82 -11.93
N ALA A 288 0.12 -17.93 -11.56
CA ALA A 288 -1.02 -18.30 -10.74
C ALA A 288 -2.04 -19.13 -11.54
N TYR A 289 -2.94 -19.81 -10.83
CA TYR A 289 -3.96 -20.64 -11.45
C TYR A 289 -4.76 -19.86 -12.51
N LEU A 290 -4.71 -20.37 -13.75
CA LEU A 290 -5.40 -19.77 -14.88
C LEU A 290 -6.90 -20.10 -14.81
N VAL A 291 -7.73 -19.06 -14.75
CA VAL A 291 -9.19 -19.19 -14.76
C VAL A 291 -9.73 -19.18 -16.20
N LYS A 292 -9.29 -18.19 -16.98
CA LYS A 292 -9.78 -18.00 -18.34
C LYS A 292 -8.71 -17.31 -19.20
N LYS A 293 -8.53 -17.83 -20.40
CA LYS A 293 -7.66 -17.22 -21.41
C LYS A 293 -8.41 -17.03 -22.72
N THR A 294 -8.26 -15.87 -23.31
CA THR A 294 -8.74 -15.54 -24.66
C THR A 294 -7.59 -14.97 -25.48
N LEU A 295 -7.85 -14.67 -26.75
CA LEU A 295 -6.86 -13.99 -27.58
C LEU A 295 -6.41 -12.64 -27.01
N PHE A 296 -7.29 -11.95 -26.27
CA PHE A 296 -7.06 -10.59 -25.78
C PHE A 296 -6.89 -10.47 -24.27
N ALA A 297 -7.20 -11.51 -23.50
CA ALA A 297 -7.21 -11.45 -22.05
C ALA A 297 -6.77 -12.75 -21.39
N SER A 298 -6.15 -12.61 -20.20
CA SER A 298 -5.80 -13.69 -19.30
C SER A 298 -6.25 -13.34 -17.88
N TYR A 299 -7.06 -14.21 -17.28
CA TYR A 299 -7.59 -14.03 -15.91
C TYR A 299 -7.08 -15.16 -15.02
N HIS A 300 -6.64 -14.80 -13.83
CA HIS A 300 -6.00 -15.73 -12.90
C HIS A 300 -6.67 -15.66 -11.52
N LEU A 301 -6.61 -16.76 -10.77
CA LEU A 301 -7.18 -16.84 -9.44
C LEU A 301 -6.46 -15.87 -8.49
N ASP A 302 -7.24 -14.99 -7.90
CA ASP A 302 -6.79 -14.06 -6.85
C ASP A 302 -7.19 -14.57 -5.46
N SER A 303 -6.71 -13.92 -4.40
CA SER A 303 -7.11 -14.21 -3.03
C SER A 303 -6.97 -12.99 -2.11
N ALA A 304 -8.12 -12.61 -1.53
CA ALA A 304 -8.23 -11.53 -0.54
C ALA A 304 -9.41 -11.80 0.40
N LYS A 305 -9.21 -12.69 1.38
CA LYS A 305 -10.29 -13.24 2.23
C LYS A 305 -10.46 -12.50 3.54
N ASP A 306 -11.67 -12.63 4.13
CA ASP A 306 -11.94 -12.28 5.52
C ASP A 306 -11.61 -10.81 5.87
N ASN A 307 -11.78 -9.89 4.92
CA ASN A 307 -11.52 -8.47 5.12
C ASN A 307 -12.74 -7.74 5.68
N GLN A 308 -12.52 -6.65 6.40
CA GLN A 308 -13.56 -5.84 7.02
C GLN A 308 -13.52 -4.40 6.51
N ILE A 309 -14.67 -3.91 6.04
CA ILE A 309 -14.86 -2.54 5.52
C ILE A 309 -15.94 -1.89 6.37
N ILE A 310 -15.53 -1.06 7.35
CA ILE A 310 -16.39 -0.65 8.45
C ILE A 310 -16.37 0.87 8.63
N ASN A 311 -17.54 1.49 8.80
CA ASN A 311 -17.69 2.89 9.17
C ASN A 311 -16.92 3.85 8.25
N ASN A 312 -16.90 3.60 6.94
CA ASN A 312 -16.29 4.47 5.95
C ASN A 312 -17.34 5.38 5.28
N GLN A 313 -16.88 6.48 4.70
CA GLN A 313 -17.72 7.44 3.98
C GLN A 313 -17.29 7.50 2.51
N PHE A 314 -18.26 7.42 1.60
CA PHE A 314 -18.04 7.47 0.16
C PHE A 314 -18.86 8.60 -0.45
N THR A 315 -18.21 9.48 -1.21
CA THR A 315 -18.81 10.63 -1.91
C THR A 315 -18.17 10.78 -3.28
N GLN A 316 -18.95 10.97 -4.34
CA GLN A 316 -18.45 11.09 -5.72
C GLN A 316 -17.57 9.89 -6.12
N VAL A 317 -17.99 8.68 -5.77
CA VAL A 317 -17.25 7.44 -6.06
C VAL A 317 -18.04 6.65 -7.12
N GLU A 318 -17.35 6.18 -8.17
CA GLU A 318 -18.02 5.39 -9.21
C GLU A 318 -18.44 4.01 -8.67
N GLN A 319 -17.54 3.30 -8.00
CA GLN A 319 -17.81 2.04 -7.32
C GLN A 319 -17.29 2.09 -5.89
N GLY A 320 -18.18 2.01 -4.90
CA GLY A 320 -17.79 2.13 -3.49
C GLY A 320 -16.97 0.94 -3.03
N VAL A 321 -17.55 -0.25 -3.01
CA VAL A 321 -16.91 -1.49 -2.59
C VAL A 321 -17.16 -2.59 -3.61
N ILE A 322 -16.10 -3.24 -4.09
CA ILE A 322 -16.17 -4.42 -4.96
C ILE A 322 -15.61 -5.61 -4.20
N VAL A 323 -16.35 -6.72 -4.15
CA VAL A 323 -15.96 -7.95 -3.46
C VAL A 323 -15.91 -9.12 -4.44
N GLU A 324 -14.72 -9.69 -4.62
CA GLU A 324 -14.51 -10.84 -5.51
C GLU A 324 -13.86 -12.03 -4.80
N ASP A 325 -13.79 -12.03 -3.46
CA ASP A 325 -13.38 -13.18 -2.65
C ASP A 325 -14.21 -13.31 -1.37
N ASP A 326 -14.04 -14.42 -0.66
CA ASP A 326 -14.91 -14.87 0.43
C ASP A 326 -14.69 -14.10 1.75
N GLY A 327 -15.71 -14.11 2.61
CA GLY A 327 -15.60 -13.72 4.03
C GLY A 327 -15.60 -12.21 4.29
N THR A 328 -15.95 -11.36 3.32
CA THR A 328 -15.90 -9.91 3.50
C THR A 328 -17.08 -9.41 4.35
N LEU A 329 -16.77 -8.61 5.40
CA LEU A 329 -17.74 -7.85 6.17
C LEU A 329 -17.79 -6.38 5.68
N ILE A 330 -18.99 -5.91 5.32
CA ILE A 330 -19.24 -4.51 4.92
C ILE A 330 -20.30 -3.95 5.87
N ARG A 331 -19.90 -3.10 6.84
CA ARG A 331 -20.77 -2.67 7.91
C ARG A 331 -20.64 -1.19 8.25
N ASP A 332 -21.76 -0.58 8.62
CA ASP A 332 -21.83 0.79 9.12
C ASP A 332 -21.24 1.84 8.16
N ASN A 333 -21.15 1.57 6.86
CA ASN A 333 -20.65 2.53 5.88
C ASN A 333 -21.74 3.47 5.39
N THR A 334 -21.36 4.68 5.01
CA THR A 334 -22.24 5.68 4.46
C THR A 334 -21.87 5.98 3.00
N PHE A 335 -22.83 5.79 2.11
CA PHE A 335 -22.69 6.08 0.68
C PHE A 335 -23.59 7.26 0.33
N ALA A 336 -23.01 8.36 -0.13
CA ALA A 336 -23.73 9.54 -0.57
C ALA A 336 -24.54 9.27 -1.87
N ALA A 337 -25.49 10.13 -2.18
CA ALA A 337 -26.36 9.98 -3.35
C ALA A 337 -25.59 9.92 -4.69
N ASP A 338 -24.46 10.59 -4.76
CA ASP A 338 -23.59 10.68 -5.93
C ASP A 338 -22.60 9.48 -6.08
N VAL A 339 -22.67 8.48 -5.21
CA VAL A 339 -21.98 7.21 -5.41
C VAL A 339 -22.77 6.39 -6.43
N ARG A 340 -22.17 6.07 -7.58
CA ARG A 340 -22.89 5.41 -8.68
C ARG A 340 -23.35 3.99 -8.31
N LEU A 341 -22.42 3.13 -7.86
CA LEU A 341 -22.72 1.79 -7.38
C LEU A 341 -22.04 1.57 -6.00
N PRO A 342 -22.80 1.67 -4.91
CA PRO A 342 -22.23 1.52 -3.57
C PRO A 342 -21.52 0.19 -3.31
N ILE A 343 -22.15 -0.96 -3.59
CA ILE A 343 -21.60 -2.28 -3.30
C ILE A 343 -21.83 -3.23 -4.47
N GLN A 344 -20.77 -3.93 -4.88
CA GLN A 344 -20.85 -5.04 -5.83
C GLN A 344 -20.27 -6.30 -5.22
N VAL A 345 -20.96 -7.44 -5.33
CA VAL A 345 -20.51 -8.75 -4.85
C VAL A 345 -20.46 -9.75 -5.99
N GLY A 346 -19.29 -10.31 -6.22
CA GLY A 346 -19.02 -11.30 -7.26
C GLY A 346 -18.74 -10.70 -8.64
N SER A 347 -18.17 -11.54 -9.48
CA SER A 347 -17.93 -11.28 -10.90
C SER A 347 -18.07 -12.55 -11.71
N LYS A 348 -18.24 -12.42 -13.03
CA LYS A 348 -18.29 -13.57 -13.92
C LYS A 348 -16.98 -14.37 -13.87
N ILE A 349 -15.84 -13.70 -13.75
CA ILE A 349 -14.55 -14.36 -13.67
C ILE A 349 -14.44 -15.16 -12.37
N ARG A 350 -14.90 -14.60 -11.24
CA ARG A 350 -14.92 -15.31 -9.96
C ARG A 350 -15.79 -16.57 -10.03
N GLU A 351 -16.99 -16.49 -10.63
CA GLU A 351 -17.89 -17.64 -10.81
C GLU A 351 -17.26 -18.77 -11.65
N ASP A 352 -16.42 -18.42 -12.61
CA ASP A 352 -15.72 -19.38 -13.49
C ASP A 352 -14.51 -20.06 -12.80
N THR A 353 -14.16 -19.66 -11.55
CA THR A 353 -13.05 -20.28 -10.80
C THR A 353 -13.48 -21.61 -10.15
N ALA A 354 -12.49 -22.43 -9.78
CA ALA A 354 -12.73 -23.63 -8.98
C ALA A 354 -13.31 -23.34 -7.59
N ALA A 355 -13.13 -22.11 -7.06
CA ALA A 355 -13.73 -21.66 -5.82
C ALA A 355 -15.22 -21.34 -5.96
N GLY A 356 -15.70 -21.17 -7.20
CA GLY A 356 -17.08 -20.82 -7.51
C GLY A 356 -17.44 -19.38 -7.09
N PRO A 357 -18.72 -19.10 -6.87
CA PRO A 357 -19.20 -17.77 -6.51
C PRO A 357 -18.62 -17.29 -5.17
N VAL A 358 -18.67 -15.97 -4.93
CA VAL A 358 -18.30 -15.38 -3.64
C VAL A 358 -19.23 -15.88 -2.54
N LYS A 359 -18.65 -16.23 -1.38
CA LYS A 359 -19.36 -16.79 -0.23
C LYS A 359 -19.07 -15.99 1.04
N HIS A 360 -19.99 -16.12 2.01
CA HIS A 360 -19.84 -15.55 3.36
C HIS A 360 -19.61 -14.04 3.38
N THR A 361 -20.18 -13.30 2.42
CA THR A 361 -20.21 -11.83 2.48
C THR A 361 -21.36 -11.41 3.37
N LEU A 362 -21.07 -10.56 4.37
CA LEU A 362 -22.08 -9.96 5.24
C LEU A 362 -22.13 -8.44 4.99
N ILE A 363 -23.30 -7.94 4.60
CA ILE A 363 -23.59 -6.53 4.39
C ILE A 363 -24.60 -6.10 5.44
N ASN A 364 -24.19 -5.28 6.40
CA ASN A 364 -24.98 -4.96 7.57
C ASN A 364 -24.96 -3.46 7.87
N ASN A 365 -26.10 -2.88 8.21
CA ASN A 365 -26.26 -1.52 8.73
C ASN A 365 -25.58 -0.43 7.89
N ASN A 366 -25.55 -0.55 6.56
CA ASN A 366 -25.00 0.49 5.69
C ASN A 366 -26.08 1.49 5.30
N THR A 367 -25.71 2.76 5.17
CA THR A 367 -26.61 3.83 4.76
C THR A 367 -26.37 4.20 3.29
N PHE A 368 -27.44 4.23 2.51
CA PHE A 368 -27.43 4.58 1.09
C PHE A 368 -28.34 5.79 0.86
N ALA A 369 -27.75 6.97 0.67
CA ALA A 369 -28.54 8.16 0.41
C ALA A 369 -29.25 8.05 -0.95
N ASP A 370 -30.56 8.31 -0.95
CA ASP A 370 -31.44 8.36 -2.14
C ASP A 370 -31.44 7.06 -2.99
N LYS A 371 -31.05 5.92 -2.43
CA LYS A 371 -31.07 4.62 -3.13
C LYS A 371 -31.78 3.55 -2.29
N THR A 372 -32.58 2.74 -2.96
CA THR A 372 -33.06 1.49 -2.40
C THR A 372 -31.92 0.45 -2.33
N ILE A 373 -32.04 -0.55 -1.49
CA ILE A 373 -31.05 -1.66 -1.40
C ILE A 373 -30.80 -2.28 -2.78
N LYS A 374 -31.86 -2.48 -3.57
CA LYS A 374 -31.74 -3.05 -4.93
C LYS A 374 -30.94 -2.17 -5.91
N GLN A 375 -30.93 -0.86 -5.71
CA GLN A 375 -30.15 0.10 -6.52
C GLN A 375 -28.72 0.27 -6.00
N ALA A 376 -28.55 0.05 -4.70
CA ALA A 376 -27.26 0.25 -4.01
C ALA A 376 -26.36 -1.00 -4.02
N ILE A 377 -26.94 -2.20 -4.09
CA ILE A 377 -26.22 -3.45 -3.98
C ILE A 377 -26.47 -4.31 -5.22
N ASP A 378 -25.41 -4.56 -5.99
CA ASP A 378 -25.41 -5.51 -7.11
C ASP A 378 -24.72 -6.80 -6.68
N ILE A 379 -25.49 -7.88 -6.62
CA ILE A 379 -24.97 -9.22 -6.29
C ILE A 379 -25.13 -10.11 -7.50
N ARG A 380 -24.04 -10.67 -7.98
CA ARG A 380 -24.05 -11.70 -9.02
C ARG A 380 -24.96 -12.87 -8.60
N ALA A 381 -25.75 -13.38 -9.53
CA ALA A 381 -26.82 -14.34 -9.26
C ALA A 381 -26.35 -15.56 -8.46
N ALA A 382 -25.20 -16.11 -8.81
CA ALA A 382 -24.62 -17.27 -8.10
C ALA A 382 -24.12 -16.96 -6.67
N SER A 383 -23.84 -15.70 -6.36
CA SER A 383 -23.40 -15.27 -5.01
C SER A 383 -24.56 -14.87 -4.10
N LYS A 384 -25.79 -14.78 -4.60
CA LYS A 384 -26.95 -14.28 -3.84
C LYS A 384 -27.30 -15.13 -2.64
N THR A 385 -27.21 -16.47 -2.77
CA THR A 385 -27.55 -17.40 -1.69
C THR A 385 -26.50 -17.46 -0.58
N ALA A 386 -25.31 -16.95 -0.83
CA ALA A 386 -24.18 -16.94 0.09
C ALA A 386 -23.79 -15.54 0.57
N THR A 387 -24.57 -14.52 0.20
CA THR A 387 -24.45 -13.14 0.67
C THR A 387 -25.61 -12.82 1.59
N GLN A 388 -25.32 -12.39 2.80
CA GLN A 388 -26.29 -11.99 3.80
C GLN A 388 -26.39 -10.47 3.85
N ILE A 389 -27.63 -9.95 3.82
CA ILE A 389 -27.92 -8.52 3.96
C ILE A 389 -28.81 -8.34 5.19
N GLU A 390 -28.41 -7.50 6.13
CA GLU A 390 -29.10 -7.19 7.37
C GLU A 390 -29.28 -5.67 7.58
#